data_528166de0f4d930590a3ce30f6b5ec82
#
_entry.id   528166de0f4d930590a3ce30f6b5ec82
#
_cell.length_a   1.000
_cell.length_b   1.000
_cell.length_c   1.000
_cell.angle_alpha   90.00
_cell.angle_beta   90.00
_cell.angle_gamma   90.00
#
_symmetry.space_group_name_H-M   'P 1'
#
loop_
_entity.id
_entity.type
_entity.pdbx_description
1 polymer ?
#
loop_
_entity_poly.entity_id
_entity_poly.type
_entity_poly.pdbx_seq_one_letter_code
_entity_poly.pdbx_strand_id
1 'polypeptide(L)'
;IGVAGTGAMALFRSSLFTIHAGDRDIGVGPSSFLQIFRDASDRAVDRLRAKARGDQVSKLMDGIDFDKAFAGLPIYCLALMQNVSADDQVQLQKALSTLAGAAIDSDIKVRIVGLQLMNLVGFNVLSAAVDSLREEMKKAAAVAAGK
;
A
#
# COMPACT_ATOMS: atom_id res chain seq x y z
N ILE A 1 -32.28 -26.57 -40.10
CA ILE A 1 -32.22 -25.35 -39.28
C ILE A 1 -31.35 -25.66 -38.09
N GLY A 2 -30.12 -25.12 -38.03
CA GLY A 2 -29.27 -25.29 -36.85
C GLY A 2 -27.77 -25.47 -37.10
N VAL A 3 -27.10 -24.57 -37.85
CA VAL A 3 -25.63 -24.59 -38.00
C VAL A 3 -25.11 -23.15 -37.94
N ALA A 4 -25.42 -22.42 -36.88
CA ALA A 4 -24.90 -21.05 -36.68
C ALA A 4 -24.12 -20.87 -35.34
N GLY A 5 -23.90 -21.95 -34.60
CA GLY A 5 -23.27 -21.83 -33.26
C GLY A 5 -21.82 -22.27 -33.14
N THR A 6 -21.26 -22.98 -34.11
CA THR A 6 -19.92 -23.58 -34.02
C THR A 6 -18.81 -22.71 -34.62
N GLY A 7 -19.12 -21.70 -35.42
CA GLY A 7 -18.13 -20.83 -36.04
C GLY A 7 -17.49 -19.80 -35.10
N ALA A 8 -18.22 -19.32 -34.11
CA ALA A 8 -17.73 -18.31 -33.19
C ALA A 8 -16.66 -18.83 -32.21
N MET A 9 -16.78 -20.09 -31.79
CA MET A 9 -15.81 -20.72 -30.88
C MET A 9 -14.47 -21.06 -31.56
N ALA A 10 -14.49 -21.28 -32.90
CA ALA A 10 -13.26 -21.54 -33.64
C ALA A 10 -12.42 -20.31 -33.86
N LEU A 11 -13.03 -19.11 -33.94
CA LEU A 11 -12.32 -17.83 -34.10
C LEU A 11 -11.61 -17.44 -32.82
N PHE A 12 -12.09 -17.83 -31.66
CA PHE A 12 -11.39 -17.56 -30.38
C PHE A 12 -10.24 -18.54 -30.12
N ARG A 13 -10.11 -19.60 -30.87
CA ARG A 13 -9.02 -20.58 -30.76
C ARG A 13 -7.86 -20.31 -31.73
N SER A 14 -8.04 -19.45 -32.71
CA SER A 14 -6.94 -19.04 -33.59
C SER A 14 -6.13 -17.91 -32.91
N SER A 15 -4.88 -18.20 -32.72
CA SER A 15 -3.87 -17.20 -32.27
C SER A 15 -3.64 -16.17 -33.40
N LEU A 16 -4.62 -15.29 -33.61
CA LEU A 16 -4.58 -14.29 -34.68
C LEU A 16 -3.78 -13.03 -34.32
N PHE A 17 -3.24 -12.94 -33.10
CA PHE A 17 -2.40 -11.82 -32.71
C PHE A 17 -1.05 -12.31 -32.19
N THR A 18 -0.10 -12.38 -33.12
CA THR A 18 1.31 -12.53 -32.80
C THR A 18 1.91 -11.12 -32.75
N ILE A 19 2.30 -10.65 -31.57
CA ILE A 19 3.06 -9.41 -31.46
C ILE A 19 4.54 -9.77 -31.55
N HIS A 20 5.20 -9.28 -32.59
CA HIS A 20 6.65 -9.35 -32.73
C HIS A 20 7.29 -8.39 -31.72
N ALA A 21 7.74 -8.93 -30.61
CA ALA A 21 8.56 -8.22 -29.63
C ALA A 21 9.93 -8.89 -29.54
N GLY A 22 10.84 -8.48 -30.44
CA GLY A 22 12.18 -9.07 -30.52
C GLY A 22 12.16 -10.48 -31.09
N ASP A 23 13.14 -11.29 -30.78
CA ASP A 23 13.42 -12.62 -31.36
C ASP A 23 12.55 -13.75 -30.78
N ARG A 24 11.34 -13.46 -30.22
CA ARG A 24 10.41 -14.44 -29.68
C ARG A 24 8.98 -14.11 -30.06
N ASP A 25 8.35 -15.04 -30.77
CA ASP A 25 6.91 -15.03 -31.03
C ASP A 25 6.15 -15.38 -29.75
N ILE A 26 5.55 -14.39 -29.10
CA ILE A 26 4.67 -14.61 -27.97
C ILE A 26 3.23 -14.67 -28.47
N GLY A 27 2.66 -15.87 -28.45
CA GLY A 27 1.25 -16.07 -28.74
C GLY A 27 0.39 -15.41 -27.66
N VAL A 28 -0.18 -14.24 -27.98
CA VAL A 28 -1.06 -13.51 -27.05
C VAL A 28 -2.47 -14.07 -27.21
N GLY A 29 -2.85 -15.02 -26.34
CA GLY A 29 -4.21 -15.54 -26.26
C GLY A 29 -5.18 -14.53 -25.62
N PRO A 30 -6.53 -14.72 -25.78
CA PRO A 30 -7.54 -13.85 -25.18
C PRO A 30 -7.40 -13.66 -23.67
N SER A 31 -6.90 -14.66 -22.95
CA SER A 31 -6.61 -14.60 -21.51
C SER A 31 -5.48 -13.62 -21.17
N SER A 32 -4.47 -13.51 -22.03
CA SER A 32 -3.37 -12.56 -21.82
C SER A 32 -3.83 -11.11 -21.99
N PHE A 33 -4.75 -10.85 -22.93
CA PHE A 33 -5.39 -9.53 -23.07
C PHE A 33 -6.19 -9.16 -21.84
N LEU A 34 -6.98 -10.09 -21.30
CA LEU A 34 -7.76 -9.85 -20.09
C LEU A 34 -6.86 -9.56 -18.89
N GLN A 35 -5.71 -10.24 -18.76
CA GLN A 35 -4.74 -9.96 -17.73
C GLN A 35 -4.14 -8.56 -17.88
N ILE A 36 -3.72 -8.18 -19.09
CA ILE A 36 -3.17 -6.84 -19.36
C ILE A 36 -4.20 -5.73 -19.03
N PHE A 37 -5.47 -5.94 -19.40
CA PHE A 37 -6.54 -5.00 -19.08
C PHE A 37 -6.79 -4.93 -17.57
N ARG A 38 -6.80 -6.05 -16.88
CA ARG A 38 -6.97 -6.11 -15.43
C ARG A 38 -5.83 -5.37 -14.72
N ASP A 39 -4.59 -5.68 -15.07
CA ASP A 39 -3.41 -5.03 -14.49
C ASP A 39 -3.35 -3.53 -14.79
N ALA A 40 -3.80 -3.11 -15.96
CA ALA A 40 -3.89 -1.70 -16.33
C ALA A 40 -4.99 -0.98 -15.52
N SER A 41 -6.14 -1.63 -15.34
CA SER A 41 -7.27 -1.10 -14.55
C SER A 41 -6.89 -1.01 -13.07
N ASP A 42 -6.23 -2.03 -12.50
CA ASP A 42 -5.78 -2.05 -11.11
C ASP A 42 -4.77 -0.92 -10.86
N ARG A 43 -3.82 -0.71 -11.78
CA ARG A 43 -2.87 0.42 -11.70
C ARG A 43 -3.54 1.78 -11.83
N ALA A 44 -4.56 1.92 -12.68
CA ALA A 44 -5.30 3.18 -12.83
C ALA A 44 -6.08 3.50 -11.56
N VAL A 45 -6.78 2.52 -10.98
CA VAL A 45 -7.50 2.67 -9.71
C VAL A 45 -6.52 2.98 -8.57
N ASP A 46 -5.37 2.30 -8.53
CA ASP A 46 -4.36 2.56 -7.51
C ASP A 46 -3.80 3.99 -7.59
N ARG A 47 -3.53 4.50 -8.79
CA ARG A 47 -3.12 5.91 -8.99
C ARG A 47 -4.16 6.91 -8.52
N LEU A 48 -5.45 6.66 -8.82
CA LEU A 48 -6.54 7.54 -8.36
C LEU A 48 -6.64 7.57 -6.84
N ARG A 49 -6.43 6.43 -6.18
CA ARG A 49 -6.49 6.30 -4.73
C ARG A 49 -5.21 6.75 -4.03
N ALA A 50 -4.06 6.75 -4.71
CA ALA A 50 -2.77 7.10 -4.12
C ALA A 50 -2.75 8.52 -3.56
N LYS A 51 -3.31 9.49 -4.30
CA LYS A 51 -3.42 10.87 -3.82
C LYS A 51 -4.29 10.96 -2.56
N ALA A 52 -5.46 10.33 -2.57
CA ALA A 52 -6.36 10.35 -1.41
C ALA A 52 -5.73 9.70 -0.19
N ARG A 53 -5.02 8.57 -0.36
CA ARG A 53 -4.24 7.93 0.72
C ARG A 53 -3.16 8.86 1.27
N GLY A 54 -2.40 9.51 0.39
CA GLY A 54 -1.38 10.47 0.78
C GLY A 54 -1.92 11.64 1.57
N ASP A 55 -3.03 12.22 1.12
CA ASP A 55 -3.70 13.33 1.79
C ASP A 55 -4.27 12.91 3.17
N GLN A 56 -4.85 11.72 3.27
CA GLN A 56 -5.37 11.18 4.53
C GLN A 56 -4.25 10.95 5.55
N VAL A 57 -3.18 10.30 5.14
CA VAL A 57 -2.02 10.04 6.01
C VAL A 57 -1.31 11.32 6.38
N SER A 58 -1.15 12.26 5.45
CA SER A 58 -0.53 13.56 5.75
C SER A 58 -1.28 14.30 6.84
N LYS A 59 -2.61 14.34 6.79
CA LYS A 59 -3.45 14.96 7.83
C LYS A 59 -3.39 14.20 9.15
N LEU A 60 -3.41 12.87 9.07
CA LEU A 60 -3.38 12.03 10.26
C LEU A 60 -2.05 12.13 11.00
N MET A 61 -0.94 12.19 10.28
CA MET A 61 0.41 12.22 10.85
C MET A 61 0.91 13.64 11.16
N ASP A 62 0.11 14.66 10.91
CA ASP A 62 0.48 16.05 11.17
C ASP A 62 0.73 16.29 12.67
N GLY A 63 1.85 16.97 12.99
CA GLY A 63 2.26 17.25 14.35
C GLY A 63 2.78 16.05 15.15
N ILE A 64 3.00 14.90 14.52
CA ILE A 64 3.63 13.74 15.16
C ILE A 64 5.14 13.81 14.98
N ASP A 65 5.87 13.66 16.06
CA ASP A 65 7.33 13.58 16.06
C ASP A 65 7.82 12.26 15.48
N PHE A 66 8.90 12.29 14.67
CA PHE A 66 9.39 11.09 13.99
C PHE A 66 9.85 10.00 14.95
N ASP A 67 10.60 10.34 15.99
CA ASP A 67 11.15 9.34 16.90
C ASP A 67 10.03 8.60 17.64
N LYS A 68 8.98 9.33 18.01
CA LYS A 68 7.78 8.75 18.65
C LYS A 68 6.97 7.90 17.68
N ALA A 69 6.78 8.38 16.44
CA ALA A 69 6.09 7.64 15.39
C ALA A 69 6.84 6.35 15.06
N PHE A 70 8.14 6.43 14.91
CA PHE A 70 9.00 5.31 14.55
C PHE A 70 9.07 4.24 15.65
N ALA A 71 9.19 4.64 16.91
CA ALA A 71 9.31 3.72 18.03
C ALA A 71 7.96 3.11 18.45
N GLY A 72 6.89 3.90 18.46
CA GLY A 72 5.62 3.53 19.07
C GLY A 72 4.58 2.96 18.10
N LEU A 73 4.36 3.63 16.97
CA LEU A 73 3.24 3.28 16.07
C LEU A 73 3.32 1.87 15.49
N PRO A 74 4.48 1.37 15.00
CA PRO A 74 4.55 0.02 14.45
C PRO A 74 4.17 -1.04 15.48
N ILE A 75 4.69 -0.92 16.68
CA ILE A 75 4.44 -1.87 17.78
C ILE A 75 2.96 -1.85 18.15
N TYR A 76 2.39 -0.65 18.31
CA TYR A 76 0.99 -0.50 18.68
C TYR A 76 0.03 -0.98 17.59
N CYS A 77 0.29 -0.64 16.33
CA CYS A 77 -0.49 -1.12 15.19
C CYS A 77 -0.48 -2.65 15.09
N LEU A 78 0.71 -3.27 15.24
CA LEU A 78 0.83 -4.73 15.21
C LEU A 78 0.13 -5.40 16.38
N ALA A 79 0.15 -4.77 17.58
CA ALA A 79 -0.54 -5.28 18.75
C ALA A 79 -2.07 -5.25 18.61
N LEU A 80 -2.61 -4.30 17.86
CA LEU A 80 -4.04 -4.23 17.54
C LEU A 80 -4.49 -5.29 16.53
N MET A 81 -3.56 -5.84 15.74
CA MET A 81 -3.85 -6.81 14.70
C MET A 81 -3.66 -8.23 15.22
N GLN A 82 -4.63 -9.11 14.94
CA GLN A 82 -4.56 -10.51 15.37
C GLN A 82 -3.86 -11.43 14.34
N ASN A 83 -3.81 -11.02 13.07
CA ASN A 83 -3.38 -11.88 11.95
C ASN A 83 -2.44 -11.12 11.00
N VAL A 84 -1.31 -10.62 11.50
CA VAL A 84 -0.24 -10.12 10.64
C VAL A 84 0.77 -11.23 10.40
N SER A 85 1.08 -11.52 9.14
CA SER A 85 2.05 -12.57 8.82
C SER A 85 3.46 -12.20 9.28
N ALA A 86 4.29 -13.20 9.56
CA ALA A 86 5.69 -12.97 9.92
C ALA A 86 6.45 -12.26 8.78
N ASP A 87 6.13 -12.58 7.53
CA ASP A 87 6.74 -11.95 6.36
C ASP A 87 6.41 -10.46 6.26
N ASP A 88 5.17 -10.08 6.52
CA ASP A 88 4.75 -8.67 6.53
C ASP A 88 5.47 -7.88 7.63
N GLN A 89 5.64 -8.48 8.81
CA GLN A 89 6.38 -7.86 9.91
C GLN A 89 7.86 -7.64 9.55
N VAL A 90 8.50 -8.64 8.94
CA VAL A 90 9.89 -8.53 8.47
C VAL A 90 10.03 -7.46 7.39
N GLN A 91 9.10 -7.39 6.45
CA GLN A 91 9.11 -6.37 5.39
C GLN A 91 8.91 -4.96 5.95
N LEU A 92 7.97 -4.80 6.89
CA LEU A 92 7.78 -3.52 7.58
C LEU A 92 9.06 -3.10 8.31
N GLN A 93 9.65 -3.99 9.10
CA GLN A 93 10.88 -3.70 9.84
C GLN A 93 12.02 -3.29 8.91
N LYS A 94 12.20 -3.96 7.78
CA LYS A 94 13.21 -3.63 6.77
C LYS A 94 12.94 -2.24 6.16
N ALA A 95 11.70 -1.94 5.81
CA ALA A 95 11.32 -0.64 5.26
C ALA A 95 11.58 0.51 6.26
N LEU A 96 11.21 0.31 7.54
CA LEU A 96 11.44 1.28 8.60
C LEU A 96 12.93 1.48 8.89
N SER A 97 13.74 0.42 8.90
CA SER A 97 15.19 0.51 9.09
C SER A 97 15.86 1.30 7.97
N THR A 98 15.44 1.07 6.72
CA THR A 98 15.92 1.84 5.57
C THR A 98 15.55 3.32 5.69
N LEU A 99 14.33 3.60 6.14
CA LEU A 99 13.83 4.95 6.32
C LEU A 99 14.58 5.72 7.42
N ALA A 100 14.92 5.05 8.51
CA ALA A 100 15.66 5.65 9.61
C ALA A 100 17.03 6.20 9.14
N GLY A 101 17.73 5.43 8.30
CA GLY A 101 19.03 5.82 7.73
C GLY A 101 18.96 6.81 6.56
N ALA A 102 17.77 7.12 6.02
CA ALA A 102 17.62 7.99 4.88
C ALA A 102 17.87 9.47 5.24
N ALA A 103 18.60 10.20 4.38
CA ALA A 103 18.87 11.64 4.54
C ALA A 103 17.71 12.47 3.97
N ILE A 104 16.53 12.39 4.57
CA ILE A 104 15.31 13.14 4.21
C ILE A 104 14.68 13.75 5.44
N ASP A 105 13.87 14.79 5.25
CA ASP A 105 13.18 15.51 6.31
C ASP A 105 12.35 14.61 7.21
N SER A 106 12.35 14.90 8.51
CA SER A 106 11.58 14.18 9.54
C SER A 106 10.09 14.13 9.23
N ASP A 107 9.50 15.23 8.74
CA ASP A 107 8.08 15.29 8.36
C ASP A 107 7.75 14.33 7.22
N ILE A 108 8.66 14.21 6.25
CA ILE A 108 8.50 13.25 5.16
C ILE A 108 8.64 11.82 5.69
N LYS A 109 9.61 11.57 6.58
CA LYS A 109 9.78 10.26 7.23
C LYS A 109 8.51 9.84 7.97
N VAL A 110 7.92 10.73 8.76
CA VAL A 110 6.67 10.49 9.50
C VAL A 110 5.54 10.07 8.55
N ARG A 111 5.37 10.78 7.44
CA ARG A 111 4.35 10.43 6.44
C ARG A 111 4.61 9.08 5.79
N ILE A 112 5.87 8.74 5.50
CA ILE A 112 6.22 7.43 4.95
C ILE A 112 5.93 6.32 5.97
N VAL A 113 6.24 6.51 7.26
CA VAL A 113 5.85 5.57 8.33
C VAL A 113 4.35 5.36 8.32
N GLY A 114 3.56 6.44 8.29
CA GLY A 114 2.11 6.38 8.24
C GLY A 114 1.58 5.62 7.01
N LEU A 115 2.16 5.85 5.82
CA LEU A 115 1.78 5.15 4.59
C LEU A 115 2.10 3.65 4.66
N GLN A 116 3.27 3.28 5.17
CA GLN A 116 3.66 1.87 5.33
C GLN A 116 2.70 1.16 6.29
N LEU A 117 2.41 1.76 7.43
CA LEU A 117 1.47 1.22 8.40
C LEU A 117 0.05 1.17 7.84
N MET A 118 -0.43 2.21 7.16
CA MET A 118 -1.75 2.21 6.54
C MET A 118 -1.92 1.09 5.50
N ASN A 119 -0.88 0.81 4.73
CA ASN A 119 -0.90 -0.28 3.75
C ASN A 119 -0.97 -1.66 4.43
N LEU A 120 -0.40 -1.81 5.61
CA LEU A 120 -0.36 -3.08 6.34
C LEU A 120 -1.63 -3.29 7.19
N VAL A 121 -2.02 -2.31 7.99
CA VAL A 121 -3.10 -2.47 8.99
C VAL A 121 -4.39 -1.76 8.61
N GLY A 122 -4.38 -0.93 7.59
CA GLY A 122 -5.50 -0.10 7.17
C GLY A 122 -5.63 1.21 7.94
N PHE A 123 -6.45 2.13 7.39
CA PHE A 123 -6.59 3.49 7.92
C PHE A 123 -7.18 3.52 9.34
N ASN A 124 -8.19 2.71 9.63
CA ASN A 124 -8.88 2.75 10.91
C ASN A 124 -7.97 2.34 12.07
N VAL A 125 -7.14 1.30 11.88
CA VAL A 125 -6.19 0.85 12.91
C VAL A 125 -5.09 1.88 13.10
N LEU A 126 -4.55 2.43 12.01
CA LEU A 126 -3.55 3.49 12.08
C LEU A 126 -4.11 4.74 12.78
N SER A 127 -5.33 5.16 12.48
CA SER A 127 -5.97 6.30 13.13
C SER A 127 -6.09 6.10 14.64
N ALA A 128 -6.59 4.94 15.07
CA ALA A 128 -6.68 4.62 16.49
C ALA A 128 -5.31 4.63 17.20
N ALA A 129 -4.28 4.12 16.54
CA ALA A 129 -2.92 4.15 17.08
C ALA A 129 -2.36 5.57 17.22
N VAL A 130 -2.58 6.41 16.21
CA VAL A 130 -2.14 7.82 16.23
C VAL A 130 -2.88 8.62 17.30
N ASP A 131 -4.17 8.41 17.46
CA ASP A 131 -4.96 9.10 18.48
C ASP A 131 -4.46 8.74 19.89
N SER A 132 -4.15 7.46 20.13
CA SER A 132 -3.54 7.02 21.39
C SER A 132 -2.18 7.66 21.63
N LEU A 133 -1.32 7.74 20.61
CA LEU A 133 -0.02 8.38 20.72
C LEU A 133 -0.15 9.88 21.03
N ARG A 134 -1.10 10.56 20.42
CA ARG A 134 -1.36 11.99 20.68
C ARG A 134 -1.78 12.24 22.12
N GLU A 135 -2.64 11.38 22.67
CA GLU A 135 -3.05 11.49 24.08
C GLU A 135 -1.87 11.31 25.04
N GLU A 136 -0.97 10.38 24.75
CA GLU A 136 0.27 10.21 25.54
C GLU A 136 1.19 11.42 25.41
N MET A 137 1.35 11.99 24.21
CA MET A 137 2.13 13.20 24.00
C MET A 137 1.57 14.39 24.78
N LYS A 138 0.25 14.58 24.82
CA LYS A 138 -0.41 15.63 25.60
C LYS A 138 -0.16 15.45 27.09
N LYS A 139 -0.30 14.22 27.61
CA LYS A 139 -0.02 13.92 29.02
C LYS A 139 1.43 14.21 29.39
N ALA A 140 2.37 13.80 28.54
CA ALA A 140 3.80 14.06 28.76
C ALA A 140 4.11 15.57 28.78
N ALA A 141 3.52 16.34 27.87
CA ALA A 141 3.66 17.80 27.83
C ALA A 141 3.08 18.48 29.07
N ALA A 142 1.92 18.04 29.56
CA ALA A 142 1.29 18.57 30.76
C ALA A 142 2.14 18.31 32.03
N VAL A 143 2.75 17.14 32.14
CA VAL A 143 3.67 16.82 33.25
C VAL A 143 4.94 17.65 33.19
N ALA A 144 5.47 17.94 32.01
CA ALA A 144 6.65 18.78 31.84
C ALA A 144 6.38 20.27 32.18
N ALA A 145 5.18 20.76 31.90
CA ALA A 145 4.77 22.14 32.16
C ALA A 145 4.38 22.39 33.64
N GLY A 146 4.12 21.33 34.40
CA GLY A 146 3.73 21.42 35.83
C GLY A 146 4.91 21.32 36.82
N LYS A 147 6.16 21.28 36.28
CA LYS A 147 7.40 21.37 37.09
C LYS A 147 8.06 22.72 36.92
#